data_5dfa1d846ccbd20606f948357feea700
#
_entry.id   5dfa1d846ccbd20606f948357feea700
#
_cell.length_a   1.000
_cell.length_b   1.000
_cell.length_c   1.000
_cell.angle_alpha   90.00
_cell.angle_beta   90.00
_cell.angle_gamma   90.00
#
_symmetry.space_group_name_H-M   'P 1'
#
loop_
_entity.id
_entity.type
_entity.pdbx_description
1 polymer ?
#
loop_
_entity_poly.entity_id
_entity_poly.type
_entity_poly.pdbx_seq_one_letter_code
_entity_poly.pdbx_strand_id
1 'polypeptide(L)'
;MKYKHIIWDWNGTLLNDLELCVRMLNQSLSKRNIPNITIQEYKEKFLFPIKTFYESVGFNFDKEPFEDTNIEFHEGFEKNFKTLGLQPFAEETIIALHKKNVTQSVLSATMQAKLIEQVGFFGLDRYLDNITGLSNTPSGYGKEYEGEELLMSVDIDKSETIIIGDSLLDFRVSQSLGIDCGLVYNGHNDINRLKATGAYTFEHIKDFYNWLINT
;
A
#
# COMPACT_ATOMS: atom_id res chain seq x y z
N MET A 1 -12.12 -19.22 11.62
CA MET A 1 -11.52 -18.02 11.04
C MET A 1 -12.02 -16.81 11.83
N LYS A 2 -11.10 -16.12 12.52
CA LYS A 2 -11.41 -14.96 13.37
C LYS A 2 -11.92 -13.76 12.58
N TYR A 3 -11.25 -13.44 11.48
CA TYR A 3 -11.53 -12.22 10.72
C TYR A 3 -12.59 -12.46 9.66
N LYS A 4 -13.58 -11.55 9.61
CA LYS A 4 -14.69 -11.50 8.64
C LYS A 4 -14.50 -10.38 7.61
N HIS A 5 -13.63 -9.41 7.91
CA HIS A 5 -13.30 -8.31 7.02
C HIS A 5 -11.78 -8.17 6.87
N ILE A 6 -11.31 -8.22 5.63
CA ILE A 6 -9.92 -7.99 5.26
C ILE A 6 -9.83 -6.66 4.50
N ILE A 7 -9.04 -5.74 5.00
CA ILE A 7 -8.70 -4.50 4.31
C ILE A 7 -7.32 -4.68 3.69
N TRP A 8 -7.23 -4.61 2.38
CA TRP A 8 -5.99 -4.71 1.62
C TRP A 8 -5.43 -3.33 1.33
N ASP A 9 -4.15 -3.10 1.59
CA ASP A 9 -3.42 -2.05 0.91
C ASP A 9 -3.20 -2.42 -0.56
N TRP A 10 -2.93 -1.41 -1.42
CA TRP A 10 -2.78 -1.61 -2.86
C TRP A 10 -1.32 -1.68 -3.28
N ASN A 11 -0.59 -0.55 -3.24
CA ASN A 11 0.79 -0.45 -3.69
C ASN A 11 1.74 -1.25 -2.80
N GLY A 12 2.57 -2.11 -3.39
CA GLY A 12 3.48 -2.98 -2.64
C GLY A 12 2.82 -4.21 -2.02
N THR A 13 1.50 -4.17 -1.77
CA THR A 13 0.75 -5.25 -1.12
C THR A 13 0.05 -6.14 -2.16
N LEU A 14 -0.94 -5.62 -2.88
CA LEU A 14 -1.60 -6.33 -3.98
C LEU A 14 -0.92 -6.06 -5.33
N LEU A 15 -0.49 -4.83 -5.57
CA LEU A 15 0.23 -4.42 -6.78
C LEU A 15 1.74 -4.60 -6.59
N ASN A 16 2.39 -5.24 -7.55
CA ASN A 16 3.85 -5.43 -7.54
C ASN A 16 4.53 -4.25 -8.25
N ASP A 17 4.71 -3.13 -7.55
CA ASP A 17 5.20 -1.88 -8.11
C ASP A 17 6.53 -1.37 -7.54
N LEU A 18 7.13 -2.06 -6.57
CA LEU A 18 8.37 -1.63 -5.91
C LEU A 18 9.48 -1.27 -6.91
N GLU A 19 9.76 -2.13 -7.88
CA GLU A 19 10.83 -1.88 -8.87
C GLU A 19 10.53 -0.68 -9.75
N LEU A 20 9.25 -0.47 -10.11
CA LEU A 20 8.82 0.72 -10.84
C LEU A 20 9.04 1.98 -10.00
N CYS A 21 8.62 1.97 -8.74
CA CYS A 21 8.78 3.11 -7.83
C CYS A 21 10.25 3.49 -7.66
N VAL A 22 11.13 2.52 -7.42
CA VAL A 22 12.59 2.76 -7.32
C VAL A 22 13.15 3.30 -8.63
N ARG A 23 12.73 2.78 -9.77
CA ARG A 23 13.17 3.27 -11.08
C ARG A 23 12.72 4.72 -11.33
N MET A 24 11.47 5.07 -11.01
CA MET A 24 10.96 6.44 -11.16
C MET A 24 11.68 7.41 -10.23
N LEU A 25 11.88 7.01 -8.98
CA LEU A 25 12.66 7.81 -8.03
C LEU A 25 14.09 8.05 -8.54
N ASN A 26 14.79 7.01 -8.99
CA ASN A 26 16.15 7.12 -9.50
C ASN A 26 16.25 7.99 -10.77
N GLN A 27 15.25 7.97 -11.64
CA GLN A 27 15.18 8.89 -12.76
C GLN A 27 15.07 10.34 -12.29
N SER A 28 14.27 10.60 -11.27
CA SER A 28 14.10 11.92 -10.68
C SER A 28 15.36 12.41 -9.95
N LEU A 29 16.04 11.51 -9.21
CA LEU A 29 17.34 11.78 -8.57
C LEU A 29 18.42 12.14 -9.62
N SER A 30 18.51 11.35 -10.69
CA SER A 30 19.51 11.55 -11.75
C SER A 30 19.35 12.91 -12.45
N LYS A 31 18.11 13.37 -12.70
CA LYS A 31 17.85 14.70 -13.28
C LYS A 31 18.40 15.85 -12.42
N ARG A 32 18.53 15.62 -11.11
CA ARG A 32 19.01 16.58 -10.11
C ARG A 32 20.49 16.40 -9.74
N ASN A 33 21.19 15.48 -10.43
CA ASN A 33 22.55 15.06 -10.10
C ASN A 33 22.70 14.52 -8.67
N ILE A 34 21.65 13.91 -8.13
CA ILE A 34 21.66 13.20 -6.85
C ILE A 34 21.98 11.73 -7.14
N PRO A 35 22.84 11.07 -6.32
CA PRO A 35 23.12 9.65 -6.51
C PRO A 35 21.87 8.77 -6.46
N ASN A 36 21.82 7.76 -7.33
CA ASN A 36 20.77 6.75 -7.30
C ASN A 36 20.86 5.91 -6.04
N ILE A 37 19.73 5.38 -5.60
CA ILE A 37 19.63 4.46 -4.47
C ILE A 37 19.27 3.05 -4.94
N THR A 38 19.70 2.06 -4.17
CA THR A 38 19.33 0.65 -4.36
C THR A 38 17.92 0.38 -3.85
N ILE A 39 17.34 -0.76 -4.22
CA ILE A 39 16.06 -1.24 -3.65
C ILE A 39 16.15 -1.37 -2.13
N GLN A 40 17.28 -1.87 -1.62
CA GLN A 40 17.48 -2.04 -0.18
C GLN A 40 17.49 -0.69 0.55
N GLU A 41 18.23 0.31 0.05
CA GLU A 41 18.24 1.67 0.61
C GLU A 41 16.87 2.34 0.54
N TYR A 42 16.13 2.09 -0.56
CA TYR A 42 14.73 2.54 -0.67
C TYR A 42 13.89 1.96 0.47
N LYS A 43 13.88 0.63 0.65
CA LYS A 43 13.08 -0.06 1.68
C LYS A 43 13.44 0.36 3.10
N GLU A 44 14.72 0.62 3.36
CA GLU A 44 15.20 1.10 4.65
C GLU A 44 14.76 2.53 4.97
N LYS A 45 14.63 3.38 3.94
CA LYS A 45 14.32 4.82 4.10
C LYS A 45 12.85 5.16 3.87
N PHE A 46 12.11 4.33 3.10
CA PHE A 46 10.73 4.64 2.71
C PHE A 46 9.83 4.89 3.93
N LEU A 47 9.14 6.02 3.92
CA LEU A 47 8.22 6.45 4.97
C LEU A 47 7.20 7.49 4.48
N PHE A 48 6.17 7.70 5.25
CA PHE A 48 5.22 8.80 5.10
C PHE A 48 5.42 9.83 6.24
N PRO A 49 5.31 11.14 5.95
CA PRO A 49 4.93 11.76 4.67
C PRO A 49 6.00 11.57 3.58
N ILE A 50 5.58 11.38 2.33
CA ILE A 50 6.48 11.13 1.18
C ILE A 50 7.52 12.25 1.00
N LYS A 51 7.17 13.51 1.30
CA LYS A 51 8.12 14.62 1.27
C LYS A 51 9.36 14.34 2.12
N THR A 52 9.17 13.85 3.36
CA THR A 52 10.27 13.50 4.26
C THR A 52 11.13 12.36 3.72
N PHE A 53 10.51 11.37 3.06
CA PHE A 53 11.25 10.32 2.37
C PHE A 53 12.14 10.90 1.27
N TYR A 54 11.61 11.76 0.41
CA TYR A 54 12.39 12.39 -0.66
C TYR A 54 13.54 13.23 -0.11
N GLU A 55 13.33 14.01 0.96
CA GLU A 55 14.38 14.75 1.65
C GLU A 55 15.48 13.81 2.17
N SER A 56 15.11 12.65 2.70
CA SER A 56 16.07 11.64 3.23
C SER A 56 16.96 11.00 2.16
N VAL A 57 16.55 11.05 0.90
CA VAL A 57 17.35 10.55 -0.25
C VAL A 57 18.02 11.67 -1.05
N GLY A 58 17.93 12.93 -0.57
CA GLY A 58 18.75 14.03 -1.05
C GLY A 58 18.03 15.13 -1.83
N PHE A 59 16.70 15.08 -1.96
CA PHE A 59 15.95 16.22 -2.53
C PHE A 59 16.04 17.44 -1.61
N ASN A 60 16.06 18.63 -2.21
CA ASN A 60 16.06 19.89 -1.48
C ASN A 60 14.90 20.77 -1.95
N PHE A 61 13.82 20.76 -1.17
CA PHE A 61 12.59 21.48 -1.46
C PHE A 61 12.64 22.98 -1.09
N ASP A 62 13.77 23.48 -0.62
CA ASP A 62 14.05 24.93 -0.58
C ASP A 62 14.43 25.49 -1.97
N LYS A 63 14.86 24.59 -2.89
CA LYS A 63 15.33 24.96 -4.24
C LYS A 63 14.29 24.70 -5.33
N GLU A 64 13.38 23.76 -5.11
CA GLU A 64 12.32 23.40 -6.04
C GLU A 64 11.06 22.98 -5.26
N PRO A 65 9.84 23.23 -5.77
CA PRO A 65 8.60 22.79 -5.12
C PRO A 65 8.53 21.27 -5.05
N PHE A 66 8.08 20.73 -3.91
CA PHE A 66 7.80 19.27 -3.76
C PHE A 66 6.77 18.80 -4.79
N GLU A 67 5.79 19.64 -5.10
CA GLU A 67 4.71 19.37 -6.02
C GLU A 67 5.20 18.99 -7.42
N ASP A 68 6.25 19.64 -7.91
CA ASP A 68 6.83 19.35 -9.23
C ASP A 68 7.44 17.93 -9.27
N THR A 69 8.17 17.57 -8.21
CA THR A 69 8.73 16.20 -8.07
C THR A 69 7.63 15.15 -7.93
N ASN A 70 6.57 15.47 -7.19
CA ASN A 70 5.43 14.58 -7.00
C ASN A 70 4.64 14.36 -8.29
N ILE A 71 4.39 15.42 -9.07
CA ILE A 71 3.76 15.32 -10.40
C ILE A 71 4.62 14.46 -11.33
N GLU A 72 5.93 14.71 -11.38
CA GLU A 72 6.87 13.93 -12.21
C GLU A 72 6.81 12.43 -11.90
N PHE A 73 6.79 12.07 -10.61
CA PHE A 73 6.67 10.69 -10.19
C PHE A 73 5.36 10.07 -10.66
N HIS A 74 4.23 10.73 -10.41
CA HIS A 74 2.91 10.22 -10.78
C HIS A 74 2.73 10.07 -12.28
N GLU A 75 3.19 11.02 -13.09
CA GLU A 75 3.16 10.90 -14.56
C GLU A 75 4.01 9.73 -15.04
N GLY A 76 5.18 9.53 -14.46
CA GLY A 76 6.05 8.40 -14.79
C GLY A 76 5.43 7.06 -14.40
N PHE A 77 4.79 6.99 -13.23
CA PHE A 77 4.09 5.81 -12.75
C PHE A 77 2.93 5.44 -13.67
N GLU A 78 2.03 6.38 -13.98
CA GLU A 78 0.87 6.17 -14.82
C GLU A 78 1.23 5.68 -16.25
N LYS A 79 2.29 6.24 -16.84
CA LYS A 79 2.79 5.80 -18.15
C LYS A 79 3.24 4.33 -18.15
N ASN A 80 3.70 3.83 -17.02
CA ASN A 80 4.25 2.48 -16.90
C ASN A 80 3.30 1.51 -16.15
N PHE A 81 2.23 1.99 -15.54
CA PHE A 81 1.33 1.18 -14.71
C PHE A 81 0.90 -0.13 -15.39
N LYS A 82 0.49 -0.08 -16.67
CA LYS A 82 0.01 -1.24 -17.43
C LYS A 82 1.07 -2.32 -17.71
N THR A 83 2.33 -2.07 -17.36
CA THR A 83 3.41 -3.07 -17.42
C THR A 83 3.58 -3.84 -16.11
N LEU A 84 2.88 -3.44 -15.06
CA LEU A 84 2.92 -4.08 -13.75
C LEU A 84 2.06 -5.34 -13.71
N GLY A 85 2.34 -6.19 -12.74
CA GLY A 85 1.53 -7.32 -12.35
C GLY A 85 1.08 -7.21 -10.90
N LEU A 86 0.27 -8.16 -10.47
CA LEU A 86 -0.06 -8.32 -9.05
C LEU A 86 1.09 -9.02 -8.31
N GLN A 87 1.12 -8.86 -7.00
CA GLN A 87 2.00 -9.65 -6.14
C GLN A 87 1.66 -11.13 -6.24
N PRO A 88 2.66 -12.03 -6.10
CA PRO A 88 2.40 -13.46 -6.11
C PRO A 88 1.30 -13.85 -5.12
N PHE A 89 0.36 -14.67 -5.58
CA PHE A 89 -0.79 -15.18 -4.83
C PHE A 89 -1.87 -14.14 -4.46
N ALA A 90 -1.77 -12.88 -4.90
CA ALA A 90 -2.76 -11.85 -4.56
C ALA A 90 -4.14 -12.19 -5.14
N GLU A 91 -4.23 -12.43 -6.45
CA GLU A 91 -5.50 -12.74 -7.13
C GLU A 91 -6.11 -14.03 -6.58
N GLU A 92 -5.33 -15.10 -6.45
CA GLU A 92 -5.82 -16.40 -5.96
C GLU A 92 -6.36 -16.30 -4.53
N THR A 93 -5.69 -15.49 -3.68
CA THR A 93 -6.11 -15.28 -2.30
C THR A 93 -7.42 -14.49 -2.22
N ILE A 94 -7.53 -13.40 -2.97
CA ILE A 94 -8.77 -12.59 -3.04
C ILE A 94 -9.95 -13.46 -3.50
N ILE A 95 -9.77 -14.24 -4.57
CA ILE A 95 -10.80 -15.14 -5.08
C ILE A 95 -11.18 -16.22 -4.06
N ALA A 96 -10.18 -16.79 -3.37
CA ALA A 96 -10.42 -17.83 -2.36
C ALA A 96 -11.20 -17.30 -1.16
N LEU A 97 -10.92 -16.08 -0.70
CA LEU A 97 -11.64 -15.41 0.39
C LEU A 97 -13.05 -15.00 -0.03
N HIS A 98 -13.22 -14.47 -1.24
CA HIS A 98 -14.54 -14.17 -1.80
C HIS A 98 -15.46 -15.41 -1.83
N LYS A 99 -14.94 -16.59 -2.25
CA LYS A 99 -15.68 -17.86 -2.23
C LYS A 99 -16.06 -18.32 -0.82
N LYS A 100 -15.40 -17.81 0.20
CA LYS A 100 -15.69 -18.09 1.63
C LYS A 100 -16.61 -17.02 2.25
N ASN A 101 -17.13 -16.08 1.46
CA ASN A 101 -17.96 -14.94 1.88
C ASN A 101 -17.25 -14.07 2.93
N VAL A 102 -15.94 -13.88 2.79
CA VAL A 102 -15.17 -12.92 3.58
C VAL A 102 -15.33 -11.57 2.92
N THR A 103 -15.74 -10.55 3.66
CA THR A 103 -15.80 -9.17 3.18
C THR A 103 -14.38 -8.67 2.92
N GLN A 104 -14.17 -8.07 1.76
CA GLN A 104 -12.85 -7.59 1.34
C GLN A 104 -12.95 -6.16 0.82
N SER A 105 -12.08 -5.29 1.32
CA SER A 105 -11.97 -3.90 0.89
C SER A 105 -10.53 -3.57 0.51
N VAL A 106 -10.34 -2.62 -0.40
CA VAL A 106 -9.05 -1.99 -0.62
C VAL A 106 -9.06 -0.61 0.03
N LEU A 107 -7.97 -0.26 0.73
CA LEU A 107 -7.72 1.05 1.31
C LEU A 107 -6.31 1.52 0.92
N SER A 108 -6.21 2.53 0.06
CA SER A 108 -4.94 2.96 -0.52
C SER A 108 -4.71 4.47 -0.41
N ALA A 109 -3.45 4.89 -0.31
CA ALA A 109 -3.03 6.28 -0.48
C ALA A 109 -3.01 6.75 -1.95
N THR A 110 -3.46 5.91 -2.88
CA THR A 110 -3.70 6.28 -4.28
C THR A 110 -5.00 7.07 -4.41
N MET A 111 -5.03 8.10 -5.27
CA MET A 111 -6.24 8.88 -5.54
C MET A 111 -7.39 7.99 -5.99
N GLN A 112 -8.60 8.21 -5.45
CA GLN A 112 -9.79 7.37 -5.64
C GLN A 112 -10.05 6.97 -7.10
N ALA A 113 -10.05 7.94 -8.03
CA ALA A 113 -10.32 7.67 -9.43
C ALA A 113 -9.28 6.75 -10.08
N LYS A 114 -7.99 6.92 -9.69
CA LYS A 114 -6.89 6.10 -10.17
C LYS A 114 -6.92 4.71 -9.57
N LEU A 115 -7.23 4.59 -8.30
CA LEU A 115 -7.35 3.30 -7.63
C LEU A 115 -8.45 2.43 -8.30
N ILE A 116 -9.61 3.02 -8.60
CA ILE A 116 -10.69 2.30 -9.30
C ILE A 116 -10.22 1.82 -10.68
N GLU A 117 -9.54 2.69 -11.46
CA GLU A 117 -8.98 2.32 -12.77
C GLU A 117 -7.98 1.16 -12.63
N GLN A 118 -7.08 1.23 -11.65
CA GLN A 118 -6.02 0.26 -11.44
C GLN A 118 -6.58 -1.10 -10.98
N VAL A 119 -7.47 -1.12 -10.00
CA VAL A 119 -8.11 -2.35 -9.50
C VAL A 119 -8.96 -3.01 -10.60
N GLY A 120 -9.70 -2.20 -11.37
CA GLY A 120 -10.51 -2.67 -12.49
C GLY A 120 -9.66 -3.20 -13.66
N PHE A 121 -8.45 -2.66 -13.89
CA PHE A 121 -7.53 -3.18 -14.91
C PHE A 121 -7.14 -4.65 -14.66
N PHE A 122 -6.99 -5.05 -13.38
CA PHE A 122 -6.74 -6.44 -13.01
C PHE A 122 -8.01 -7.27 -12.81
N GLY A 123 -9.20 -6.66 -12.94
CA GLY A 123 -10.49 -7.33 -12.77
C GLY A 123 -10.76 -7.81 -11.34
N LEU A 124 -10.12 -7.17 -10.34
CA LEU A 124 -10.32 -7.51 -8.92
C LEU A 124 -11.56 -6.85 -8.31
N ASP A 125 -12.06 -5.78 -8.94
CA ASP A 125 -13.23 -5.02 -8.50
C ASP A 125 -14.47 -5.89 -8.24
N ARG A 126 -14.65 -6.96 -8.99
CA ARG A 126 -15.76 -7.92 -8.82
C ARG A 126 -15.67 -8.81 -7.58
N TYR A 127 -14.55 -8.82 -6.87
CA TYR A 127 -14.30 -9.63 -5.67
C TYR A 127 -14.16 -8.79 -4.41
N LEU A 128 -14.23 -7.47 -4.55
CA LEU A 128 -14.04 -6.51 -3.48
C LEU A 128 -15.36 -5.79 -3.19
N ASP A 129 -15.69 -5.68 -1.92
CA ASP A 129 -16.92 -5.01 -1.46
C ASP A 129 -16.76 -3.48 -1.49
N ASN A 130 -15.54 -2.98 -1.21
CA ASN A 130 -15.22 -1.55 -1.24
C ASN A 130 -13.84 -1.30 -1.85
N ILE A 131 -13.70 -0.19 -2.57
CA ILE A 131 -12.44 0.31 -3.11
C ILE A 131 -12.31 1.77 -2.68
N THR A 132 -11.46 2.02 -1.69
CA THR A 132 -11.31 3.30 -1.02
C THR A 132 -9.91 3.86 -1.20
N GLY A 133 -9.80 4.93 -1.97
CA GLY A 133 -8.59 5.71 -2.18
C GLY A 133 -8.75 7.12 -1.63
N LEU A 134 -7.70 7.95 -1.72
CA LEU A 134 -7.76 9.32 -1.26
C LEU A 134 -8.80 10.11 -2.07
N SER A 135 -9.68 10.81 -1.36
CA SER A 135 -10.52 11.86 -1.92
C SER A 135 -9.65 13.09 -2.24
N ASN A 136 -10.11 14.10 -2.86
CA ASN A 136 -9.47 15.28 -3.47
C ASN A 136 -8.30 15.99 -2.73
N THR A 137 -7.74 15.43 -1.68
CA THR A 137 -6.58 15.99 -1.00
C THR A 137 -5.36 15.15 -1.32
N PRO A 138 -4.29 15.72 -1.94
CA PRO A 138 -2.99 15.07 -1.99
C PRO A 138 -2.45 15.01 -0.56
N SER A 139 -2.96 14.12 0.24
CA SER A 139 -2.44 13.94 1.59
C SER A 139 -1.21 13.06 1.49
N GLY A 140 -0.05 13.65 1.33
CA GLY A 140 1.20 12.95 1.62
C GLY A 140 1.28 12.50 3.09
N TYR A 141 0.16 12.49 3.83
CA TYR A 141 0.07 12.23 5.27
C TYR A 141 -0.46 10.83 5.61
N GLY A 142 -1.27 10.23 4.75
CA GLY A 142 -1.81 8.90 5.02
C GLY A 142 -3.24 8.71 4.52
N LYS A 143 -3.88 7.63 4.95
CA LYS A 143 -5.22 7.18 4.55
C LYS A 143 -6.12 6.87 5.76
N GLU A 144 -5.81 7.46 6.92
CA GLU A 144 -6.49 7.20 8.18
C GLU A 144 -7.96 7.64 8.12
N TYR A 145 -8.23 8.82 7.55
CA TYR A 145 -9.60 9.36 7.42
C TYR A 145 -10.47 8.44 6.53
N GLU A 146 -9.97 8.07 5.36
CA GLU A 146 -10.66 7.17 4.45
C GLU A 146 -10.87 5.78 5.06
N GLY A 147 -9.95 5.36 5.93
CA GLY A 147 -10.08 4.12 6.71
C GLY A 147 -11.21 4.17 7.74
N GLU A 148 -11.40 5.29 8.43
CA GLU A 148 -12.53 5.50 9.35
C GLU A 148 -13.86 5.48 8.59
N GLU A 149 -13.98 6.21 7.48
CA GLU A 149 -15.17 6.21 6.62
C GLU A 149 -15.49 4.79 6.09
N LEU A 150 -14.45 4.04 5.69
CA LEU A 150 -14.61 2.65 5.25
C LEU A 150 -15.17 1.78 6.38
N LEU A 151 -14.63 1.83 7.59
CA LEU A 151 -15.11 1.03 8.71
C LEU A 151 -16.55 1.39 9.11
N MET A 152 -16.94 2.67 9.00
CA MET A 152 -18.32 3.09 9.25
C MET A 152 -19.31 2.55 8.20
N SER A 153 -18.85 2.26 7.00
CA SER A 153 -19.68 1.74 5.90
C SER A 153 -19.91 0.23 5.96
N VAL A 154 -19.15 -0.48 6.80
CA VAL A 154 -19.18 -1.95 6.91
C VAL A 154 -19.73 -2.34 8.28
N ASP A 155 -20.77 -3.19 8.30
CA ASP A 155 -21.38 -3.71 9.54
C ASP A 155 -20.62 -4.94 10.07
N ILE A 156 -19.34 -4.74 10.40
CA ILE A 156 -18.45 -5.78 10.96
C ILE A 156 -17.65 -5.17 12.11
N ASP A 157 -17.54 -5.92 13.21
CA ASP A 157 -16.79 -5.49 14.38
C ASP A 157 -15.30 -5.28 14.06
N LYS A 158 -14.69 -4.24 14.65
CA LYS A 158 -13.27 -3.96 14.51
C LYS A 158 -12.38 -5.14 14.97
N SER A 159 -12.82 -5.91 15.96
CA SER A 159 -12.13 -7.10 16.45
C SER A 159 -12.14 -8.28 15.45
N GLU A 160 -13.01 -8.22 14.44
CA GLU A 160 -13.12 -9.17 13.34
C GLU A 160 -12.57 -8.59 12.01
N THR A 161 -11.89 -7.44 12.08
CA THR A 161 -11.28 -6.75 10.93
C THR A 161 -9.75 -6.75 11.06
N ILE A 162 -9.06 -7.00 9.95
CA ILE A 162 -7.60 -6.92 9.86
C ILE A 162 -7.20 -6.15 8.58
N ILE A 163 -6.23 -5.25 8.69
CA ILE A 163 -5.58 -4.65 7.53
C ILE A 163 -4.33 -5.43 7.15
N ILE A 164 -4.14 -5.65 5.87
CA ILE A 164 -2.94 -6.25 5.30
C ILE A 164 -2.24 -5.21 4.44
N GLY A 165 -1.00 -4.91 4.76
CA GLY A 165 -0.16 -3.94 4.08
C GLY A 165 1.30 -4.38 4.02
N ASP A 166 2.16 -3.53 3.47
CA ASP A 166 3.60 -3.78 3.34
C ASP A 166 4.45 -2.67 3.96
N SER A 167 3.82 -1.71 4.62
CA SER A 167 4.47 -0.50 5.08
C SER A 167 4.14 -0.10 6.53
N LEU A 168 5.00 0.75 7.10
CA LEU A 168 4.75 1.37 8.41
C LEU A 168 3.50 2.28 8.40
N LEU A 169 3.07 2.75 7.22
CA LEU A 169 1.81 3.47 7.09
C LEU A 169 0.63 2.58 7.46
N ASP A 170 0.60 1.34 6.96
CA ASP A 170 -0.49 0.39 7.22
C ASP A 170 -0.58 0.04 8.71
N PHE A 171 0.58 -0.16 9.35
CA PHE A 171 0.62 -0.34 10.79
C PHE A 171 0.08 0.89 11.55
N ARG A 172 0.49 2.11 11.18
CA ARG A 172 -0.01 3.34 11.80
C ARG A 172 -1.53 3.49 11.60
N VAL A 173 -2.02 3.22 10.40
CA VAL A 173 -3.45 3.22 10.07
C VAL A 173 -4.20 2.21 10.94
N SER A 174 -3.70 0.98 11.09
CA SER A 174 -4.34 -0.03 11.94
C SER A 174 -4.46 0.42 13.39
N GLN A 175 -3.42 1.07 13.93
CA GLN A 175 -3.42 1.61 15.29
C GLN A 175 -4.46 2.73 15.45
N SER A 176 -4.55 3.64 14.48
CA SER A 176 -5.55 4.72 14.47
C SER A 176 -6.97 4.16 14.42
N LEU A 177 -7.20 3.15 13.60
CA LEU A 177 -8.51 2.52 13.42
C LEU A 177 -8.90 1.57 14.56
N GLY A 178 -7.94 1.11 15.36
CA GLY A 178 -8.15 0.13 16.42
C GLY A 178 -8.47 -1.26 15.89
N ILE A 179 -7.81 -1.68 14.79
CA ILE A 179 -7.93 -3.00 14.16
C ILE A 179 -6.60 -3.73 14.14
N ASP A 180 -6.63 -5.04 13.93
CA ASP A 180 -5.42 -5.84 13.79
C ASP A 180 -4.69 -5.55 12.46
N CYS A 181 -3.36 -5.81 12.45
CA CYS A 181 -2.49 -5.57 11.30
C CYS A 181 -1.66 -6.80 10.96
N GLY A 182 -1.61 -7.12 9.66
CA GLY A 182 -0.66 -8.05 9.08
C GLY A 182 0.21 -7.34 8.04
N LEU A 183 1.52 -7.61 8.04
CA LEU A 183 2.50 -6.97 7.17
C LEU A 183 3.21 -8.00 6.31
N VAL A 184 3.27 -7.77 4.99
CA VAL A 184 3.99 -8.62 4.02
C VAL A 184 5.34 -8.00 3.65
N TYR A 185 6.38 -8.83 3.41
CA TYR A 185 7.76 -8.34 3.27
C TYR A 185 8.16 -7.91 1.86
N ASN A 186 7.37 -8.23 0.86
CA ASN A 186 7.73 -8.04 -0.56
C ASN A 186 7.46 -6.64 -1.11
N GLY A 187 6.95 -5.73 -0.27
CA GLY A 187 6.64 -4.35 -0.63
C GLY A 187 7.72 -3.32 -0.31
N HIS A 188 7.28 -2.12 0.06
CA HIS A 188 8.10 -0.90 0.13
C HIS A 188 8.97 -0.77 1.40
N ASN A 189 8.64 -1.46 2.51
CA ASN A 189 9.45 -1.36 3.72
C ASN A 189 10.33 -2.58 3.98
N ASP A 190 11.45 -2.33 4.66
CA ASP A 190 12.38 -3.37 5.09
C ASP A 190 11.78 -4.28 6.16
N ILE A 191 12.09 -5.58 6.09
CA ILE A 191 11.56 -6.62 6.98
C ILE A 191 11.86 -6.35 8.46
N ASN A 192 13.03 -5.79 8.80
CA ASN A 192 13.38 -5.53 10.19
C ASN A 192 12.53 -4.38 10.75
N ARG A 193 12.23 -3.38 9.92
CA ARG A 193 11.33 -2.28 10.28
C ARG A 193 9.90 -2.78 10.51
N LEU A 194 9.42 -3.69 9.66
CA LEU A 194 8.09 -4.28 9.79
C LEU A 194 8.00 -5.16 11.04
N LYS A 195 8.97 -6.02 11.29
CA LYS A 195 9.03 -6.86 12.51
C LYS A 195 9.10 -6.05 13.80
N ALA A 196 9.76 -4.91 13.77
CA ALA A 196 9.87 -4.03 14.94
C ALA A 196 8.54 -3.43 15.39
N THR A 197 7.49 -3.45 14.56
CA THR A 197 6.13 -2.99 14.92
C THR A 197 5.42 -3.92 15.90
N GLY A 198 5.78 -5.20 15.93
CA GLY A 198 5.06 -6.24 16.68
C GLY A 198 3.76 -6.73 16.03
N ALA A 199 3.39 -6.23 14.84
CA ALA A 199 2.27 -6.74 14.05
C ALA A 199 2.52 -8.16 13.55
N TYR A 200 1.48 -8.86 13.11
CA TYR A 200 1.66 -10.12 12.38
C TYR A 200 2.49 -9.86 11.11
N THR A 201 3.44 -10.75 10.82
CA THR A 201 4.32 -10.58 9.67
C THR A 201 4.36 -11.84 8.83
N PHE A 202 4.32 -11.69 7.50
CA PHE A 202 4.23 -12.78 6.55
C PHE A 202 5.23 -12.56 5.41
N GLU A 203 5.81 -13.63 4.89
CA GLU A 203 6.70 -13.54 3.73
C GLU A 203 5.91 -13.19 2.47
N HIS A 204 4.74 -13.83 2.29
CA HIS A 204 3.86 -13.63 1.15
C HIS A 204 2.38 -13.57 1.58
N ILE A 205 1.53 -13.06 0.70
CA ILE A 205 0.06 -13.09 0.88
C ILE A 205 -0.46 -14.51 1.10
N LYS A 206 0.16 -15.52 0.48
CA LYS A 206 -0.18 -16.93 0.71
C LYS A 206 0.02 -17.38 2.16
N ASP A 207 1.05 -16.89 2.83
CA ASP A 207 1.32 -17.25 4.23
C ASP A 207 0.29 -16.60 5.15
N PHE A 208 -0.10 -15.36 4.86
CA PHE A 208 -1.25 -14.74 5.52
C PHE A 208 -2.52 -15.55 5.31
N TYR A 209 -2.85 -15.96 4.09
CA TYR A 209 -4.03 -16.79 3.82
C TYR A 209 -4.02 -18.09 4.62
N ASN A 210 -2.89 -18.81 4.62
CA ASN A 210 -2.75 -20.05 5.36
C ASN A 210 -2.90 -19.85 6.87
N TRP A 211 -2.35 -18.77 7.41
CA TRP A 211 -2.54 -18.40 8.81
C TRP A 211 -4.00 -18.07 9.11
N LEU A 212 -4.64 -17.24 8.27
CA LEU A 212 -6.01 -16.79 8.44
C LEU A 212 -7.03 -17.92 8.51
N ILE A 213 -6.91 -18.94 7.65
CA ILE A 213 -7.86 -20.07 7.63
C ILE A 213 -7.72 -21.01 8.82
N ASN A 214 -6.64 -20.88 9.60
CA ASN A 214 -6.37 -21.67 10.80
C ASN A 214 -6.62 -20.90 12.12
N THR A 215 -7.02 -19.63 12.05
CA THR A 215 -7.44 -18.79 13.19
C THR A 215 -8.97 -18.69 13.25
#